data_cea5463a1fb6db8e6ae662294ebbb9f8
#
_entry.id   cea5463a1fb6db8e6ae662294ebbb9f8
#
_cell.length_a   1.000
_cell.length_b   1.000
_cell.length_c   1.000
_cell.angle_alpha   90.00
_cell.angle_beta   90.00
_cell.angle_gamma   90.00
#
_symmetry.space_group_name_H-M   'P 1'
#
loop_
_entity.id
_entity.type
_entity.pdbx_description
1 polymer ?
#
loop_
_entity_poly.entity_id
_entity_poly.type
_entity_poly.pdbx_seq_one_letter_code
_entity_poly.pdbx_strand_id
1 'polypeptide(L)'
;MGEIYLAKCKKCGHEFHESEGGGFFFHLLRCNLCGETKSIGFKEIGEPHLKYIKGLQMPYCLASAESDAKIQKEYPGEPISEKEYHLVVEKIAGKCNCGGKFKFKARPRCPKCKSVAIKNTGQVIMCVD
;
A
#
# COMPACT_ATOMS: atom_id res chain seq x y z
N MET A 1 -7.22 6.12 0.20
CA MET A 1 -7.67 6.36 1.59
C MET A 1 -6.56 5.96 2.54
N GLY A 2 -5.71 6.89 2.84
CA GLY A 2 -4.62 6.69 3.77
C GLY A 2 -4.60 7.79 4.81
N GLU A 3 -3.86 7.55 5.87
CA GLU A 3 -3.67 8.52 6.94
C GLU A 3 -2.19 8.73 7.20
N ILE A 4 -1.82 9.96 7.52
CA ILE A 4 -0.51 10.29 8.04
C ILE A 4 -0.69 10.65 9.51
N TYR A 5 -0.01 9.95 10.39
CA TYR A 5 -0.14 10.16 11.83
C TYR A 5 1.24 10.36 12.46
N LEU A 6 1.22 10.95 13.66
CA LEU A 6 2.44 11.10 14.44
C LEU A 6 2.74 9.79 15.16
N ALA A 7 3.93 9.27 14.93
CA ALA A 7 4.42 8.04 15.55
C ALA A 7 5.66 8.32 16.38
N LYS A 8 5.89 7.49 17.38
CA LYS A 8 7.06 7.58 18.25
C LYS A 8 7.71 6.21 18.38
N CYS A 9 9.02 6.18 18.23
CA CYS A 9 9.78 4.96 18.46
C CYS A 9 9.91 4.70 19.95
N LYS A 10 9.50 3.52 20.41
CA LYS A 10 9.61 3.14 21.82
C LYS A 10 11.04 2.88 22.25
N LYS A 11 11.94 2.60 21.29
CA LYS A 11 13.33 2.26 21.57
C LYS A 11 14.22 3.48 21.69
N CYS A 12 14.15 4.40 20.71
CA CYS A 12 15.03 5.60 20.67
C CYS A 12 14.31 6.91 20.97
N GLY A 13 12.97 6.89 21.09
CA GLY A 13 12.18 8.08 21.38
C GLY A 13 11.96 9.04 20.20
N HIS A 14 12.46 8.71 19.01
CA HIS A 14 12.31 9.56 17.83
C HIS A 14 10.84 9.67 17.42
N GLU A 15 10.37 10.90 17.17
CA GLU A 15 9.03 11.17 16.65
C GLU A 15 9.12 11.41 15.15
N PHE A 16 8.16 10.87 14.40
CA PHE A 16 8.15 11.00 12.95
C PHE A 16 6.72 10.83 12.42
N HIS A 17 6.52 11.25 11.17
CA HIS A 17 5.25 11.03 10.48
C HIS A 17 5.26 9.67 9.80
N GLU A 18 4.23 8.87 10.04
CA GLU A 18 4.07 7.55 9.43
C GLU A 18 2.82 7.54 8.57
N SER A 19 2.93 7.03 7.35
CA SER A 19 1.81 6.88 6.44
C SER A 19 1.26 5.47 6.52
N GLU A 20 -0.05 5.33 6.52
CA GLU A 20 -0.74 4.06 6.57
C GLU A 20 -1.84 4.02 5.51
N GLY A 21 -1.93 2.91 4.78
CA GLY A 21 -2.86 2.73 3.68
C GLY A 21 -2.41 3.40 2.39
N GLY A 22 -3.10 3.09 1.30
CA GLY A 22 -2.85 3.72 0.01
C GLY A 22 -3.82 4.86 -0.27
N GLY A 23 -3.76 5.42 -1.48
CA GLY A 23 -4.73 6.39 -1.97
C GLY A 23 -5.81 5.73 -2.83
N PHE A 24 -6.62 6.56 -3.53
CA PHE A 24 -7.68 6.06 -4.40
C PHE A 24 -7.14 5.36 -5.65
N PHE A 25 -5.96 5.72 -6.11
CA PHE A 25 -5.41 5.26 -7.38
C PHE A 25 -3.99 4.68 -7.27
N PHE A 26 -3.58 4.32 -6.05
CA PHE A 26 -2.27 3.71 -5.82
C PHE A 26 -2.27 2.83 -4.58
N HIS A 27 -1.30 1.92 -4.53
CA HIS A 27 -1.00 1.13 -3.33
C HIS A 27 0.27 1.65 -2.69
N LEU A 28 0.32 1.61 -1.37
CA LEU A 28 1.52 1.97 -0.61
C LEU A 28 2.13 0.69 -0.05
N LEU A 29 3.37 0.41 -0.48
CA LEU A 29 4.14 -0.71 0.02
C LEU A 29 5.27 -0.21 0.90
N ARG A 30 5.79 -1.07 1.74
CA ARG A 30 6.85 -0.70 2.69
C ARG A 30 7.97 -1.74 2.65
N CYS A 31 9.20 -1.25 2.73
CA CYS A 31 10.37 -2.13 2.80
C CYS A 31 10.36 -2.92 4.11
N ASN A 32 10.60 -4.22 4.01
CA ASN A 32 10.60 -5.10 5.17
C ASN A 32 11.85 -4.98 6.05
N LEU A 33 12.88 -4.27 5.61
CA LEU A 33 14.11 -4.08 6.37
C LEU A 33 14.29 -2.66 6.92
N CYS A 34 14.04 -1.63 6.11
CA CYS A 34 14.26 -0.24 6.54
C CYS A 34 13.00 0.56 6.79
N GLY A 35 11.84 0.05 6.38
CA GLY A 35 10.56 0.74 6.56
C GLY A 35 10.27 1.84 5.55
N GLU A 36 11.11 2.03 4.53
CA GLU A 36 10.86 3.00 3.48
C GLU A 36 9.58 2.65 2.72
N THR A 37 8.80 3.65 2.33
CA THR A 37 7.55 3.45 1.60
C THR A 37 7.73 3.71 0.12
N LYS A 38 6.92 3.01 -0.69
CA LYS A 38 6.88 3.20 -2.14
C LYS A 38 5.44 3.11 -2.62
N SER A 39 5.03 4.08 -3.45
CA SER A 39 3.70 4.11 -4.05
C SER A 39 3.74 3.43 -5.42
N ILE A 40 2.79 2.55 -5.68
CA ILE A 40 2.62 1.89 -6.99
C ILE A 40 1.24 2.26 -7.51
N GLY A 41 1.20 3.04 -8.59
CA GLY A 41 -0.05 3.48 -9.19
C GLY A 41 -0.75 2.36 -9.95
N PHE A 42 -2.08 2.45 -10.03
CA PHE A 42 -2.88 1.44 -10.74
C PHE A 42 -2.51 1.36 -12.23
N LYS A 43 -2.17 2.50 -12.85
CA LYS A 43 -1.74 2.53 -14.24
C LYS A 43 -0.40 1.82 -14.46
N GLU A 44 0.49 1.90 -13.46
CA GLU A 44 1.78 1.23 -13.49
C GLU A 44 1.62 -0.28 -13.41
N ILE A 45 0.65 -0.76 -12.63
CA ILE A 45 0.33 -2.18 -12.52
C ILE A 45 -0.26 -2.71 -13.83
N GLY A 46 -1.19 -1.96 -14.43
CA GLY A 46 -1.80 -2.31 -15.71
C GLY A 46 -2.79 -3.47 -15.63
N GLU A 47 -2.65 -4.45 -16.53
CA GLU A 47 -3.60 -5.56 -16.66
C GLU A 47 -3.86 -6.37 -15.38
N PRO A 48 -2.86 -6.69 -14.53
CA PRO A 48 -3.13 -7.39 -13.28
C PRO A 48 -4.12 -6.66 -12.37
N HIS A 49 -4.11 -5.33 -12.37
CA HIS A 49 -5.09 -4.54 -11.61
C HIS A 49 -6.51 -4.76 -12.15
N LEU A 50 -6.68 -4.79 -13.47
CA LEU A 50 -7.97 -5.05 -14.11
C LEU A 50 -8.51 -6.44 -13.74
N LYS A 51 -7.64 -7.44 -13.73
CA LYS A 51 -8.01 -8.81 -13.34
C LYS A 51 -8.42 -8.89 -11.88
N TYR A 52 -7.74 -8.17 -11.01
CA TYR A 52 -8.09 -8.11 -9.59
C TYR A 52 -9.47 -7.46 -9.39
N ILE A 53 -9.71 -6.32 -10.03
CA ILE A 53 -11.01 -5.63 -9.96
C ILE A 53 -12.13 -6.52 -10.51
N LYS A 54 -11.87 -7.25 -11.60
CA LYS A 54 -12.83 -8.18 -12.19
C LYS A 54 -13.31 -9.24 -11.19
N GLY A 55 -12.43 -9.69 -10.30
CA GLY A 55 -12.75 -10.70 -9.29
C GLY A 55 -13.47 -10.15 -8.06
N LEU A 56 -13.54 -8.84 -7.89
CA LEU A 56 -14.23 -8.23 -6.75
C LEU A 56 -15.74 -8.23 -6.97
N GLN A 57 -16.48 -8.33 -5.87
CA GLN A 57 -17.95 -8.30 -5.90
C GLN A 57 -18.50 -6.89 -5.76
N MET A 58 -17.65 -5.93 -5.39
CA MET A 58 -17.99 -4.53 -5.24
C MET A 58 -16.82 -3.67 -5.73
N PRO A 59 -17.04 -2.37 -5.99
CA PRO A 59 -15.95 -1.49 -6.38
C PRO A 59 -14.85 -1.45 -5.32
N TYR A 60 -13.62 -1.24 -5.77
CA TYR A 60 -12.45 -1.14 -4.90
C TYR A 60 -12.58 0.05 -3.94
N CYS A 61 -13.03 1.19 -4.44
CA CYS A 61 -13.27 2.38 -3.63
C CYS A 61 -14.34 3.27 -4.27
N LEU A 62 -14.84 4.25 -3.52
CA LEU A 62 -15.88 5.15 -4.02
C LEU A 62 -15.41 5.99 -5.21
N ALA A 63 -14.15 6.42 -5.22
CA ALA A 63 -13.62 7.25 -6.30
C ALA A 63 -13.54 6.51 -7.63
N SER A 64 -13.38 5.19 -7.62
CA SER A 64 -13.29 4.37 -8.82
C SER A 64 -14.54 3.53 -9.08
N ALA A 65 -15.63 3.75 -8.35
CA ALA A 65 -16.82 2.89 -8.37
C ALA A 65 -17.38 2.66 -9.78
N GLU A 66 -17.54 3.71 -10.57
CA GLU A 66 -18.06 3.61 -11.94
C GLU A 66 -17.13 2.79 -12.85
N SER A 67 -15.84 3.12 -12.80
CA SER A 67 -14.82 2.44 -13.59
C SER A 67 -14.70 0.97 -13.19
N ASP A 68 -14.72 0.68 -11.91
CA ASP A 68 -14.61 -0.69 -11.39
C ASP A 68 -15.83 -1.53 -11.79
N ALA A 69 -17.04 -0.98 -11.71
CA ALA A 69 -18.26 -1.66 -12.12
C ALA A 69 -18.20 -2.01 -13.61
N LYS A 70 -17.70 -1.11 -14.45
CA LYS A 70 -17.53 -1.34 -15.87
C LYS A 70 -16.53 -2.46 -16.14
N ILE A 71 -15.40 -2.46 -15.46
CA ILE A 71 -14.38 -3.52 -15.56
C ILE A 71 -14.97 -4.86 -15.17
N GLN A 72 -15.70 -4.92 -14.07
CA GLN A 72 -16.33 -6.15 -13.58
C GLN A 72 -17.32 -6.72 -14.57
N LYS A 73 -18.00 -5.88 -15.32
CA LYS A 73 -19.01 -6.29 -16.30
C LYS A 73 -18.40 -6.62 -17.67
N GLU A 74 -17.48 -5.80 -18.17
CA GLU A 74 -17.05 -5.83 -19.57
C GLU A 74 -15.66 -6.41 -19.82
N TYR A 75 -14.77 -6.40 -18.81
CA TYR A 75 -13.40 -6.88 -19.01
C TYR A 75 -13.39 -8.39 -19.30
N PRO A 76 -12.81 -8.83 -20.44
CA PRO A 76 -12.87 -10.23 -20.87
C PRO A 76 -11.86 -11.17 -20.21
N GLY A 77 -10.88 -10.61 -19.47
CA GLY A 77 -9.86 -11.41 -18.82
C GLY A 77 -10.39 -12.20 -17.62
N GLU A 78 -9.65 -13.21 -17.21
CA GLU A 78 -10.00 -13.99 -16.03
C GLU A 78 -9.56 -13.26 -14.75
N PRO A 79 -10.37 -13.30 -13.68
CA PRO A 79 -9.99 -12.68 -12.42
C PRO A 79 -8.84 -13.41 -11.74
N ILE A 80 -8.07 -12.68 -10.93
CA ILE A 80 -7.04 -13.26 -10.08
C ILE A 80 -7.37 -13.00 -8.61
N SER A 81 -6.84 -13.83 -7.73
CA SER A 81 -7.06 -13.69 -6.30
C SER A 81 -6.30 -12.49 -5.74
N GLU A 82 -6.69 -12.03 -4.56
CA GLU A 82 -5.99 -10.97 -3.84
C GLU A 82 -4.54 -11.35 -3.58
N LYS A 83 -4.28 -12.61 -3.21
CA LYS A 83 -2.94 -13.11 -2.96
C LYS A 83 -2.05 -13.03 -4.20
N GLU A 84 -2.58 -13.47 -5.34
CA GLU A 84 -1.86 -13.39 -6.62
C GLU A 84 -1.60 -11.94 -7.03
N TYR A 85 -2.58 -11.07 -6.84
CA TYR A 85 -2.48 -9.66 -7.14
C TYR A 85 -1.38 -9.00 -6.28
N HIS A 86 -1.37 -9.25 -4.98
CA HIS A 86 -0.34 -8.71 -4.08
C HIS A 86 1.05 -9.15 -4.48
N LEU A 87 1.23 -10.42 -4.88
CA LEU A 87 2.53 -10.92 -5.35
C LEU A 87 3.00 -10.19 -6.59
N VAL A 88 2.08 -9.93 -7.54
CA VAL A 88 2.41 -9.20 -8.77
C VAL A 88 2.83 -7.75 -8.44
N VAL A 89 2.08 -7.07 -7.60
CA VAL A 89 2.39 -5.68 -7.22
C VAL A 89 3.73 -5.61 -6.47
N GLU A 90 3.99 -6.53 -5.56
CA GLU A 90 5.26 -6.59 -4.84
C GLU A 90 6.44 -6.83 -5.79
N LYS A 91 6.24 -7.63 -6.83
CA LYS A 91 7.25 -7.86 -7.86
C LYS A 91 7.53 -6.60 -8.68
N ILE A 92 6.48 -5.85 -9.04
CA ILE A 92 6.60 -4.57 -9.76
C ILE A 92 7.36 -3.55 -8.89
N ALA A 93 7.05 -3.50 -7.58
CA ALA A 93 7.73 -2.61 -6.65
C ALA A 93 9.23 -2.89 -6.54
N GLY A 94 9.62 -4.16 -6.62
CA GLY A 94 11.02 -4.58 -6.65
C GLY A 94 11.73 -4.53 -5.31
N LYS A 95 13.03 -4.28 -5.36
CA LYS A 95 13.89 -4.25 -4.18
C LYS A 95 14.14 -2.82 -3.72
N CYS A 96 14.31 -2.66 -2.40
CA CYS A 96 14.72 -1.40 -1.81
C CYS A 96 16.25 -1.25 -1.90
N ASN A 97 16.74 -0.01 -1.93
CA ASN A 97 18.17 0.28 -1.94
C ASN A 97 18.93 -0.28 -0.73
N CYS A 98 18.23 -0.54 0.38
CA CYS A 98 18.83 -1.14 1.57
C CYS A 98 19.01 -2.66 1.48
N GLY A 99 18.58 -3.28 0.39
CA GLY A 99 18.61 -4.73 0.21
C GLY A 99 17.33 -5.46 0.59
N GLY A 100 16.36 -4.77 1.16
CA GLY A 100 15.05 -5.32 1.48
C GLY A 100 14.11 -5.32 0.28
N LYS A 101 12.88 -5.76 0.50
CA LYS A 101 11.84 -5.81 -0.52
C LYS A 101 10.61 -5.04 -0.04
N PHE A 102 9.91 -4.39 -0.98
CA PHE A 102 8.65 -3.71 -0.69
C PHE A 102 7.52 -4.74 -0.58
N LYS A 103 6.82 -4.73 0.55
CA LYS A 103 5.75 -5.66 0.86
C LYS A 103 4.51 -4.93 1.36
N PHE A 104 3.32 -5.50 1.10
CA PHE A 104 2.08 -4.97 1.67
C PHE A 104 2.02 -5.12 3.20
N LYS A 105 2.53 -6.23 3.72
CA LYS A 105 2.43 -6.58 5.14
C LYS A 105 3.65 -6.19 5.96
N ALA A 106 4.61 -5.46 5.40
CA ALA A 106 5.77 -5.02 6.15
C ALA A 106 5.37 -4.02 7.24
N ARG A 107 5.95 -4.18 8.43
CA ARG A 107 5.67 -3.29 9.57
C ARG A 107 6.38 -1.95 9.41
N PRO A 108 5.77 -0.84 9.89
CA PRO A 108 6.47 0.43 9.95
C PRO A 108 7.70 0.34 10.87
N ARG A 109 8.75 1.06 10.49
CA ARG A 109 10.01 1.10 11.25
C ARG A 109 10.42 2.52 11.52
N CYS A 110 11.09 2.73 12.65
CA CYS A 110 11.69 4.03 12.95
C CYS A 110 12.73 4.38 11.88
N PRO A 111 12.65 5.58 11.27
CA PRO A 111 13.63 5.97 10.25
C PRO A 111 15.03 6.16 10.81
N LYS A 112 15.16 6.35 12.12
CA LYS A 112 16.45 6.59 12.79
C LYS A 112 17.13 5.28 13.21
N CYS A 113 16.43 4.41 13.96
CA CYS A 113 17.04 3.18 14.50
C CYS A 113 16.53 1.89 13.84
N LYS A 114 15.57 1.99 12.93
CA LYS A 114 14.99 0.85 12.18
C LYS A 114 14.24 -0.17 13.05
N SER A 115 13.93 0.20 14.29
CA SER A 115 13.13 -0.66 15.18
C SER A 115 11.67 -0.72 14.72
N VAL A 116 11.03 -1.87 14.91
CA VAL A 116 9.58 -2.03 14.68
C VAL A 116 8.76 -1.64 15.91
N ALA A 117 9.40 -1.28 17.02
CA ALA A 117 8.74 -0.86 18.24
C ALA A 117 8.21 0.57 18.13
N ILE A 118 7.19 0.74 17.32
CA ILE A 118 6.58 2.02 16.99
C ILE A 118 5.26 2.15 17.74
N LYS A 119 5.03 3.34 18.32
CA LYS A 119 3.76 3.68 18.96
C LYS A 119 3.06 4.75 18.14
N ASN A 120 1.79 4.50 17.78
CA ASN A 120 0.93 5.52 17.22
C ASN A 120 0.44 6.40 18.38
N THR A 121 0.71 7.71 18.32
CA THR A 121 0.32 8.64 19.39
C THR A 121 -1.19 8.95 19.40
N GLY A 122 -1.92 8.46 18.38
CA GLY A 122 -3.33 8.77 18.23
C GLY A 122 -3.60 10.09 17.53
N GLN A 123 -2.56 10.84 17.18
CA GLN A 123 -2.69 12.12 16.50
C GLN A 123 -2.58 11.93 14.98
N VAL A 124 -3.72 12.12 14.29
CA VAL A 124 -3.74 12.10 12.81
C VAL A 124 -3.33 13.48 12.33
N ILE A 125 -2.31 13.54 11.48
CA ILE A 125 -1.80 14.79 10.90
C ILE A 125 -2.59 15.14 9.65
N MET A 126 -2.84 14.14 8.79
CA MET A 126 -3.51 14.36 7.51
C MET A 126 -4.13 13.05 7.01
N CYS A 127 -5.28 13.17 6.34
CA CYS A 127 -5.86 12.07 5.57
C CYS A 127 -5.50 12.28 4.11
N VAL A 128 -5.08 11.22 3.42
CA VAL A 128 -4.67 11.27 2.01
C VAL A 128 -5.53 10.37 1.15
N ASP A 129 -5.80 10.83 -0.04
CA ASP A 129 -6.59 10.10 -1.04
C ASP A 129 -5.71 9.19 -1.89
#